data_3860e5043e6b78602e9ef32ee4ed14bf
#
_entry.id   3860e5043e6b78602e9ef32ee4ed14bf
#
_cell.length_a   1.000
_cell.length_b   1.000
_cell.length_c   1.000
_cell.angle_alpha   90.00
_cell.angle_beta   90.00
_cell.angle_gamma   90.00
#
_symmetry.space_group_name_H-M   'P 1'
#
loop_
_entity.id
_entity.type
_entity.pdbx_description
1 polymer ?
#
loop_
_entity_poly.entity_id
_entity_poly.type
_entity_poly.pdbx_seq_one_letter_code
_entity_poly.pdbx_strand_id
1 'polypeptide(L)'
;MSVLVISGTGTDVGKTVVTAAVAALALAAGQRVAVLKPAQTGVAVGEPGDLAAVAALAGGVTTAELRRYPDPLAPETAARRVGMPPVRPSEVAAAASELAQTHDLVLVEGAGGLLVRFDPDGGTLADVAWALGAPVLVVASAGLGVLNTAALTAEALRTRGVACAGVVVGAWPAEPDLAARCNLDDLPLVTGAPLVGVVPQGVGSLDRAAFTAAAWRWLDPSLGGEFDAKEFAARAG
;
A
#
# COMPACT_ATOMS: atom_id res chain seq x y z
N MET A 1 9.25 12.97 11.22
CA MET A 1 8.22 13.20 10.19
C MET A 1 8.56 12.30 9.02
N SER A 2 7.70 11.36 8.70
CA SER A 2 8.00 10.36 7.66
C SER A 2 6.83 10.24 6.67
N VAL A 3 7.16 10.06 5.39
CA VAL A 3 6.21 9.69 4.35
C VAL A 3 6.53 8.27 3.91
N LEU A 4 5.53 7.42 3.81
CA LEU A 4 5.64 6.07 3.29
C LEU A 4 4.64 5.91 2.14
N VAL A 5 5.14 5.51 0.98
CA VAL A 5 4.29 5.25 -0.19
C VAL A 5 3.91 3.78 -0.20
N ILE A 6 2.62 3.48 -0.34
CA ILE A 6 2.10 2.10 -0.42
C ILE A 6 1.76 1.80 -1.88
N SER A 7 2.52 0.91 -2.49
CA SER A 7 2.27 0.42 -3.85
C SER A 7 1.89 -1.05 -3.83
N GLY A 8 1.25 -1.52 -4.90
CA GLY A 8 1.01 -2.94 -5.10
C GLY A 8 1.78 -3.51 -6.28
N THR A 9 1.96 -4.82 -6.32
CA THR A 9 2.36 -5.54 -7.54
C THR A 9 1.22 -5.60 -8.56
N GLY A 10 0.00 -5.17 -8.16
CA GLY A 10 -1.21 -5.14 -8.98
C GLY A 10 -2.41 -4.57 -8.23
N THR A 11 -3.60 -4.81 -8.78
CA THR A 11 -4.89 -4.49 -8.15
C THR A 11 -5.30 -5.65 -7.24
N ASP A 12 -6.09 -5.36 -6.18
CA ASP A 12 -6.65 -6.34 -5.22
C ASP A 12 -5.63 -7.20 -4.47
N VAL A 13 -4.38 -6.71 -4.33
CA VAL A 13 -3.32 -7.36 -3.57
C VAL A 13 -3.37 -7.05 -2.06
N GLY A 14 -4.37 -6.28 -1.58
CA GLY A 14 -4.54 -5.95 -0.16
C GLY A 14 -3.94 -4.62 0.30
N LYS A 15 -3.62 -3.69 -0.61
CA LYS A 15 -3.03 -2.38 -0.26
C LYS A 15 -3.77 -1.66 0.86
N THR A 16 -5.09 -1.49 0.74
CA THR A 16 -5.94 -0.74 1.66
C THR A 16 -5.92 -1.34 3.08
N VAL A 17 -5.91 -2.69 3.17
CA VAL A 17 -5.82 -3.39 4.46
C VAL A 17 -4.42 -3.23 5.07
N VAL A 18 -3.36 -3.31 4.25
CA VAL A 18 -1.98 -3.05 4.71
C VAL A 18 -1.82 -1.59 5.16
N THR A 19 -2.35 -0.63 4.39
CA THR A 19 -2.39 0.80 4.78
C THR A 19 -3.07 0.99 6.14
N ALA A 20 -4.21 0.34 6.35
CA ALA A 20 -4.93 0.38 7.62
C ALA A 20 -4.13 -0.25 8.77
N ALA A 21 -3.42 -1.37 8.52
CA ALA A 21 -2.61 -2.03 9.53
C ALA A 21 -1.42 -1.15 9.97
N VAL A 22 -0.69 -0.56 9.01
CA VAL A 22 0.40 0.39 9.31
C VAL A 22 -0.14 1.60 10.08
N ALA A 23 -1.27 2.16 9.64
CA ALA A 23 -1.91 3.29 10.32
C ALA A 23 -2.33 2.95 11.75
N ALA A 24 -2.92 1.77 11.98
CA ALA A 24 -3.35 1.32 13.30
C ALA A 24 -2.18 1.20 14.28
N LEU A 25 -1.05 0.64 13.83
CA LEU A 25 0.15 0.51 14.67
C LEU A 25 0.76 1.88 15.00
N ALA A 26 0.84 2.77 14.01
CA ALA A 26 1.35 4.13 14.22
C ALA A 26 0.46 4.93 15.20
N LEU A 27 -0.87 4.82 15.08
CA LEU A 27 -1.83 5.42 16.03
C LEU A 27 -1.67 4.84 17.43
N ALA A 28 -1.49 3.52 17.56
CA ALA A 28 -1.25 2.86 18.85
C ALA A 28 0.06 3.32 19.52
N ALA A 29 1.06 3.70 18.71
CA ALA A 29 2.30 4.33 19.17
C ALA A 29 2.15 5.84 19.48
N GLY A 30 0.93 6.39 19.43
CA GLY A 30 0.64 7.79 19.71
C GLY A 30 0.98 8.78 18.60
N GLN A 31 1.24 8.30 17.38
CA GLN A 31 1.54 9.15 16.23
C GLN A 31 0.24 9.74 15.63
N ARG A 32 0.35 10.95 15.09
CA ARG A 32 -0.68 11.55 14.23
C ARG A 32 -0.47 11.02 12.82
N VAL A 33 -1.49 10.35 12.26
CA VAL A 33 -1.40 9.67 10.98
C VAL A 33 -2.33 10.30 9.96
N ALA A 34 -1.81 10.59 8.77
CA ALA A 34 -2.61 10.95 7.60
C ALA A 34 -2.49 9.87 6.52
N VAL A 35 -3.58 9.65 5.79
CA VAL A 35 -3.63 8.75 4.63
C VAL A 35 -4.10 9.54 3.42
N LEU A 36 -3.26 9.61 2.41
CA LEU A 36 -3.53 10.29 1.14
C LEU A 36 -3.81 9.26 0.05
N LYS A 37 -4.96 9.36 -0.60
CA LYS A 37 -5.31 8.61 -1.82
C LYS A 37 -5.25 9.56 -3.01
N PRO A 38 -4.23 9.48 -3.87
CA PRO A 38 -4.11 10.33 -5.06
C PRO A 38 -5.32 10.22 -5.99
N ALA A 39 -5.74 9.00 -6.28
CA ALA A 39 -6.88 8.72 -7.13
C ALA A 39 -7.69 7.53 -6.58
N GLN A 40 -8.96 7.74 -6.32
CA GLN A 40 -9.94 6.70 -6.11
C GLN A 40 -10.60 6.39 -7.45
N THR A 41 -10.58 5.14 -7.89
CA THR A 41 -11.22 4.68 -9.14
C THR A 41 -12.27 3.61 -8.86
N GLY A 42 -13.29 3.49 -9.71
CA GLY A 42 -14.34 2.48 -9.59
C GLY A 42 -15.35 2.72 -8.48
N VAL A 43 -15.43 3.95 -7.94
CA VAL A 43 -16.33 4.31 -6.84
C VAL A 43 -17.00 5.64 -7.17
N ALA A 44 -18.32 5.68 -7.13
CA ALA A 44 -19.09 6.90 -7.41
C ALA A 44 -18.92 7.95 -6.30
N VAL A 45 -19.27 9.20 -6.63
CA VAL A 45 -19.27 10.29 -5.66
C VAL A 45 -20.27 9.98 -4.54
N GLY A 46 -19.80 10.08 -3.28
CA GLY A 46 -20.61 9.79 -2.09
C GLY A 46 -20.60 8.32 -1.65
N GLU A 47 -20.07 7.40 -2.44
CA GLU A 47 -19.87 6.02 -2.01
C GLU A 47 -18.56 5.85 -1.21
N PRO A 48 -18.51 4.90 -0.25
CA PRO A 48 -17.31 4.63 0.52
C PRO A 48 -16.21 4.04 -0.39
N GLY A 49 -15.02 4.67 -0.39
CA GLY A 49 -13.83 4.19 -1.09
C GLY A 49 -12.78 3.64 -0.12
N ASP A 50 -11.54 3.50 -0.61
CA ASP A 50 -10.42 2.92 0.14
C ASP A 50 -10.14 3.68 1.45
N LEU A 51 -10.20 4.99 1.44
CA LEU A 51 -10.00 5.80 2.66
C LEU A 51 -11.06 5.56 3.73
N ALA A 52 -12.31 5.30 3.32
CA ALA A 52 -13.36 4.95 4.25
C ALA A 52 -13.08 3.59 4.92
N ALA A 53 -12.57 2.61 4.17
CA ALA A 53 -12.15 1.32 4.70
C ALA A 53 -10.97 1.47 5.67
N VAL A 54 -9.95 2.26 5.31
CA VAL A 54 -8.82 2.54 6.22
C VAL A 54 -9.30 3.18 7.52
N ALA A 55 -10.14 4.21 7.44
CA ALA A 55 -10.67 4.90 8.62
C ALA A 55 -11.57 4.00 9.48
N ALA A 56 -12.33 3.09 8.87
CA ALA A 56 -13.13 2.12 9.60
C ALA A 56 -12.27 1.14 10.41
N LEU A 57 -11.18 0.63 9.81
CA LEU A 57 -10.29 -0.38 10.40
C LEU A 57 -9.30 0.23 11.41
N ALA A 58 -8.62 1.30 11.04
CA ALA A 58 -7.57 1.90 11.88
C ALA A 58 -8.11 2.90 12.91
N GLY A 59 -9.21 3.59 12.61
CA GLY A 59 -9.70 4.70 13.45
C GLY A 59 -8.95 5.99 13.16
N GLY A 60 -8.99 6.95 14.00
CA GLY A 60 -8.32 8.25 14.16
C GLY A 60 -7.36 8.81 13.10
N VAL A 61 -7.44 8.37 11.84
CA VAL A 61 -6.61 8.88 10.75
C VAL A 61 -7.20 10.12 10.09
N THR A 62 -6.36 11.08 9.71
CA THR A 62 -6.74 12.13 8.77
C THR A 62 -6.73 11.55 7.36
N THR A 63 -7.79 11.75 6.59
CA THR A 63 -7.88 11.23 5.21
C THR A 63 -7.92 12.36 4.20
N ALA A 64 -7.20 12.20 3.08
CA ALA A 64 -7.22 13.13 1.96
C ALA A 64 -7.33 12.37 0.64
N GLU A 65 -8.23 12.80 -0.24
CA GLU A 65 -8.42 12.24 -1.59
C GLU A 65 -8.31 13.38 -2.60
N LEU A 66 -7.43 13.25 -3.60
CA LEU A 66 -7.26 14.34 -4.56
C LEU A 66 -8.27 14.26 -5.69
N ARG A 67 -8.51 13.06 -6.22
CA ARG A 67 -9.46 12.84 -7.32
C ARG A 67 -10.23 11.55 -7.13
N ARG A 68 -11.47 11.57 -7.61
CA ARG A 68 -12.34 10.38 -7.64
C ARG A 68 -12.92 10.20 -9.03
N TYR A 69 -12.76 9.01 -9.56
CA TYR A 69 -13.26 8.65 -10.89
C TYR A 69 -14.23 7.46 -10.78
N PRO A 70 -15.42 7.52 -11.39
CA PRO A 70 -16.43 6.48 -11.25
C PRO A 70 -16.04 5.17 -11.96
N ASP A 71 -15.24 5.24 -13.03
CA ASP A 71 -14.87 4.07 -13.80
C ASP A 71 -13.76 3.26 -13.09
N PRO A 72 -13.88 1.90 -13.01
CA PRO A 72 -12.88 1.02 -12.39
C PRO A 72 -11.70 0.75 -13.35
N LEU A 73 -10.94 1.80 -13.63
CA LEU A 73 -9.84 1.80 -14.60
C LEU A 73 -8.59 2.43 -13.98
N ALA A 74 -7.47 2.36 -14.70
CA ALA A 74 -6.28 3.14 -14.34
C ALA A 74 -6.63 4.64 -14.27
N PRO A 75 -6.06 5.42 -13.31
CA PRO A 75 -6.45 6.81 -13.09
C PRO A 75 -6.44 7.70 -14.34
N GLU A 76 -5.38 7.64 -15.17
CA GLU A 76 -5.32 8.40 -16.42
C GLU A 76 -6.48 8.03 -17.36
N THR A 77 -6.70 6.73 -17.55
CA THR A 77 -7.77 6.24 -18.42
C THR A 77 -9.16 6.64 -17.90
N ALA A 78 -9.37 6.51 -16.58
CA ALA A 78 -10.62 6.91 -15.94
C ALA A 78 -10.88 8.41 -16.11
N ALA A 79 -9.89 9.25 -15.81
CA ALA A 79 -9.97 10.70 -15.95
C ALA A 79 -10.32 11.11 -17.37
N ARG A 80 -9.59 10.57 -18.35
CA ARG A 80 -9.78 10.86 -19.79
C ARG A 80 -11.17 10.45 -20.27
N ARG A 81 -11.69 9.29 -19.85
CA ARG A 81 -13.02 8.78 -20.25
C ARG A 81 -14.15 9.69 -19.77
N VAL A 82 -14.05 10.23 -18.56
CA VAL A 82 -15.10 11.07 -17.99
C VAL A 82 -14.85 12.58 -18.15
N GLY A 83 -13.77 12.95 -18.85
CA GLY A 83 -13.43 14.36 -19.10
C GLY A 83 -13.04 15.12 -17.83
N MET A 84 -12.55 14.43 -16.79
CA MET A 84 -12.09 15.06 -15.54
C MET A 84 -10.58 15.33 -15.59
N PRO A 85 -10.08 16.32 -14.81
CA PRO A 85 -8.65 16.56 -14.68
C PRO A 85 -7.93 15.32 -14.17
N PRO A 86 -6.76 14.93 -14.74
CA PRO A 86 -5.93 13.87 -14.21
C PRO A 86 -5.27 14.30 -12.89
N VAL A 87 -4.74 13.32 -12.13
CA VAL A 87 -3.85 13.58 -10.99
C VAL A 87 -2.43 13.72 -11.51
N ARG A 88 -1.69 14.72 -11.02
CA ARG A 88 -0.27 14.87 -11.35
C ARG A 88 0.61 14.47 -10.17
N PRO A 89 1.77 13.80 -10.39
CA PRO A 89 2.69 13.46 -9.30
C PRO A 89 3.10 14.64 -8.44
N SER A 90 3.26 15.82 -9.03
CA SER A 90 3.58 17.06 -8.30
C SER A 90 2.47 17.52 -7.35
N GLU A 91 1.20 17.35 -7.73
CA GLU A 91 0.06 17.64 -6.85
C GLU A 91 0.03 16.68 -5.65
N VAL A 92 0.31 15.38 -5.90
CA VAL A 92 0.38 14.37 -4.84
C VAL A 92 1.52 14.67 -3.88
N ALA A 93 2.70 15.00 -4.39
CA ALA A 93 3.86 15.33 -3.58
C ALA A 93 3.62 16.60 -2.74
N ALA A 94 2.98 17.63 -3.30
CA ALA A 94 2.62 18.82 -2.58
C ALA A 94 1.64 18.53 -1.44
N ALA A 95 0.57 17.79 -1.70
CA ALA A 95 -0.43 17.42 -0.69
C ALA A 95 0.18 16.54 0.43
N ALA A 96 1.04 15.57 0.07
CA ALA A 96 1.73 14.76 1.07
C ALA A 96 2.67 15.60 1.94
N SER A 97 3.39 16.56 1.34
CA SER A 97 4.27 17.48 2.06
C SER A 97 3.52 18.41 3.00
N GLU A 98 2.33 18.88 2.61
CA GLU A 98 1.45 19.68 3.46
C GLU A 98 0.95 18.87 4.67
N LEU A 99 0.43 17.66 4.44
CA LEU A 99 0.01 16.75 5.51
C LEU A 99 1.17 16.45 6.48
N ALA A 100 2.37 16.29 5.97
CA ALA A 100 3.56 16.02 6.76
C ALA A 100 3.94 17.19 7.71
N GLN A 101 3.45 18.40 7.51
CA GLN A 101 3.68 19.51 8.45
C GLN A 101 2.95 19.32 9.78
N THR A 102 1.84 18.59 9.78
CA THR A 102 0.97 18.43 10.95
C THR A 102 0.82 16.99 11.43
N HIS A 103 1.37 16.01 10.70
CA HIS A 103 1.30 14.59 11.02
C HIS A 103 2.70 13.98 11.15
N ASP A 104 2.82 12.98 12.00
CA ASP A 104 4.08 12.30 12.27
C ASP A 104 4.37 11.23 11.20
N LEU A 105 3.31 10.64 10.62
CA LEU A 105 3.34 9.70 9.50
C LEU A 105 2.30 10.07 8.44
N VAL A 106 2.73 10.11 7.18
CA VAL A 106 1.83 10.24 6.02
C VAL A 106 1.97 8.99 5.15
N LEU A 107 0.85 8.29 4.94
CA LEU A 107 0.76 7.14 4.05
C LEU A 107 0.16 7.58 2.72
N VAL A 108 0.86 7.35 1.60
CA VAL A 108 0.36 7.66 0.25
C VAL A 108 -0.01 6.35 -0.43
N GLU A 109 -1.31 6.06 -0.54
CA GLU A 109 -1.79 4.81 -1.13
C GLU A 109 -2.06 4.94 -2.62
N GLY A 110 -1.32 4.18 -3.44
CA GLY A 110 -1.51 4.13 -4.89
C GLY A 110 -2.78 3.41 -5.34
N ALA A 111 -3.08 3.55 -6.64
CA ALA A 111 -4.13 2.81 -7.34
C ALA A 111 -3.48 1.79 -8.29
N GLY A 112 -3.69 0.50 -8.06
CA GLY A 112 -3.05 -0.58 -8.84
C GLY A 112 -1.56 -0.74 -8.52
N GLY A 113 -0.74 -0.92 -9.55
CA GLY A 113 0.70 -1.12 -9.43
C GLY A 113 1.51 0.17 -9.49
N LEU A 114 2.82 0.06 -9.24
CA LEU A 114 3.76 1.18 -9.12
C LEU A 114 3.79 2.12 -10.34
N LEU A 115 3.72 1.57 -11.55
CA LEU A 115 3.86 2.30 -12.81
C LEU A 115 2.51 2.57 -13.51
N VAL A 116 1.39 2.43 -12.80
CA VAL A 116 0.09 2.83 -13.31
C VAL A 116 0.08 4.34 -13.50
N ARG A 117 -0.32 4.78 -14.71
CA ARG A 117 -0.30 6.19 -15.08
C ARG A 117 -1.38 6.99 -14.37
N PHE A 118 -0.98 8.15 -13.88
CA PHE A 118 -1.86 9.15 -13.28
C PHE A 118 -2.31 10.19 -14.29
N ASP A 119 -1.46 10.49 -15.27
CA ASP A 119 -1.67 11.57 -16.25
C ASP A 119 -1.17 11.18 -17.65
N PRO A 120 -1.52 11.98 -18.69
CA PRO A 120 -1.09 11.75 -20.08
C PRO A 120 0.43 11.85 -20.28
N ASP A 121 1.12 12.58 -19.43
CA ASP A 121 2.59 12.75 -19.50
C ASP A 121 3.34 11.51 -18.98
N GLY A 122 2.59 10.51 -18.47
CA GLY A 122 3.14 9.24 -18.00
C GLY A 122 3.58 9.25 -16.54
N GLY A 123 3.15 10.26 -15.78
CA GLY A 123 3.41 10.34 -14.34
C GLY A 123 2.81 9.17 -13.57
N THR A 124 3.53 8.67 -12.56
CA THR A 124 3.22 7.45 -11.81
C THR A 124 3.43 7.65 -10.31
N LEU A 125 3.06 6.64 -9.53
CA LEU A 125 3.35 6.62 -8.08
C LEU A 125 4.86 6.59 -7.79
N ALA A 126 5.67 6.01 -8.67
CA ALA A 126 7.13 6.03 -8.54
C ALA A 126 7.70 7.45 -8.60
N ASP A 127 7.11 8.31 -9.45
CA ASP A 127 7.53 9.72 -9.56
C ASP A 127 7.14 10.51 -8.31
N VAL A 128 6.00 10.19 -7.69
CA VAL A 128 5.62 10.74 -6.37
C VAL A 128 6.64 10.34 -5.30
N ALA A 129 6.97 9.06 -5.20
CA ALA A 129 7.94 8.55 -4.22
C ALA A 129 9.32 9.21 -4.41
N TRP A 130 9.77 9.34 -5.65
CA TRP A 130 11.01 10.01 -5.98
C TRP A 130 11.01 11.49 -5.58
N ALA A 131 9.95 12.23 -5.94
CA ALA A 131 9.80 13.64 -5.62
C ALA A 131 9.78 13.92 -4.10
N LEU A 132 9.23 12.99 -3.32
CA LEU A 132 9.18 13.06 -1.86
C LEU A 132 10.46 12.54 -1.18
N GLY A 133 11.36 11.88 -1.91
CA GLY A 133 12.45 11.11 -1.31
C GLY A 133 11.94 10.02 -0.35
N ALA A 134 10.72 9.54 -0.57
CA ALA A 134 10.04 8.61 0.30
C ALA A 134 10.23 7.15 -0.14
N PRO A 135 10.42 6.21 0.80
CA PRO A 135 10.48 4.80 0.47
C PRO A 135 9.10 4.26 0.08
N VAL A 136 9.11 3.15 -0.67
CA VAL A 136 7.90 2.44 -1.10
C VAL A 136 7.79 1.11 -0.39
N LEU A 137 6.66 0.86 0.28
CA LEU A 137 6.26 -0.46 0.75
C LEU A 137 5.50 -1.15 -0.38
N VAL A 138 5.96 -2.34 -0.79
CA VAL A 138 5.38 -3.10 -1.89
C VAL A 138 4.44 -4.15 -1.33
N VAL A 139 3.15 -4.06 -1.67
CA VAL A 139 2.15 -5.07 -1.32
C VAL A 139 2.01 -6.06 -2.46
N ALA A 140 2.19 -7.34 -2.16
CA ALA A 140 2.20 -8.44 -3.11
C ALA A 140 1.11 -9.46 -2.80
N SER A 141 0.65 -10.21 -3.82
CA SER A 141 -0.18 -11.39 -3.61
C SER A 141 0.66 -12.56 -3.06
N ALA A 142 0.00 -13.61 -2.56
CA ALA A 142 0.70 -14.80 -2.06
C ALA A 142 1.07 -15.80 -3.17
N GLY A 143 0.19 -15.97 -4.17
CA GLY A 143 0.17 -17.11 -5.09
C GLY A 143 1.14 -17.05 -6.26
N LEU A 144 0.99 -18.03 -7.14
CA LEU A 144 1.82 -18.20 -8.34
C LEU A 144 1.79 -16.95 -9.24
N GLY A 145 2.98 -16.59 -9.78
CA GLY A 145 3.18 -15.42 -10.65
C GLY A 145 3.65 -14.17 -9.91
N VAL A 146 3.55 -14.13 -8.57
CA VAL A 146 3.94 -12.95 -7.79
C VAL A 146 5.43 -12.64 -7.90
N LEU A 147 6.30 -13.63 -7.99
CA LEU A 147 7.75 -13.43 -8.07
C LEU A 147 8.13 -12.55 -9.27
N ASN A 148 7.51 -12.79 -10.44
CA ASN A 148 7.74 -11.96 -11.62
C ASN A 148 7.27 -10.51 -11.40
N THR A 149 6.05 -10.31 -10.88
CA THR A 149 5.51 -8.96 -10.68
C THR A 149 6.22 -8.20 -9.58
N ALA A 150 6.66 -8.89 -8.52
CA ALA A 150 7.45 -8.32 -7.45
C ALA A 150 8.87 -7.93 -7.92
N ALA A 151 9.55 -8.79 -8.68
CA ALA A 151 10.85 -8.52 -9.28
C ALA A 151 10.81 -7.29 -10.20
N LEU A 152 9.83 -7.22 -11.11
CA LEU A 152 9.62 -6.07 -12.00
C LEU A 152 9.35 -4.78 -11.22
N THR A 153 8.57 -4.85 -10.14
CA THR A 153 8.29 -3.70 -9.27
C THR A 153 9.56 -3.21 -8.56
N ALA A 154 10.34 -4.15 -7.99
CA ALA A 154 11.61 -3.82 -7.33
C ALA A 154 12.65 -3.27 -8.31
N GLU A 155 12.74 -3.82 -9.53
CA GLU A 155 13.60 -3.29 -10.58
C GLU A 155 13.21 -1.87 -10.98
N ALA A 156 11.90 -1.61 -11.13
CA ALA A 156 11.40 -0.27 -11.44
C ALA A 156 11.73 0.75 -10.35
N LEU A 157 11.67 0.38 -9.07
CA LEU A 157 12.10 1.22 -7.94
C LEU A 157 13.61 1.49 -7.99
N ARG A 158 14.42 0.44 -8.11
CA ARG A 158 15.88 0.53 -8.16
C ARG A 158 16.37 1.42 -9.32
N THR A 159 15.80 1.24 -10.52
CA THR A 159 16.16 2.01 -11.71
C THR A 159 15.85 3.51 -11.54
N ARG A 160 14.86 3.85 -10.72
CA ARG A 160 14.49 5.24 -10.41
C ARG A 160 15.16 5.80 -9.16
N GLY A 161 16.03 5.03 -8.51
CA GLY A 161 16.69 5.44 -7.27
C GLY A 161 15.72 5.60 -6.09
N VAL A 162 14.58 4.90 -6.11
CA VAL A 162 13.58 4.90 -5.03
C VAL A 162 13.82 3.71 -4.12
N ALA A 163 13.90 3.95 -2.82
CA ALA A 163 14.10 2.89 -1.83
C ALA A 163 12.85 2.01 -1.69
N CYS A 164 13.06 0.68 -1.65
CA CYS A 164 12.02 -0.27 -1.25
C CYS A 164 12.11 -0.48 0.26
N ALA A 165 11.05 -0.13 1.00
CA ALA A 165 10.97 -0.31 2.45
C ALA A 165 10.85 -1.79 2.84
N GLY A 166 10.32 -2.61 1.96
CA GLY A 166 10.07 -4.03 2.16
C GLY A 166 8.89 -4.52 1.31
N VAL A 167 8.63 -5.81 1.43
CA VAL A 167 7.49 -6.47 0.80
C VAL A 167 6.52 -6.96 1.88
N VAL A 168 5.22 -6.75 1.66
CA VAL A 168 4.15 -7.32 2.49
C VAL A 168 3.27 -8.21 1.62
N VAL A 169 3.02 -9.45 2.04
CA VAL A 169 1.95 -10.26 1.45
C VAL A 169 0.62 -9.75 2.01
N GLY A 170 -0.18 -9.08 1.16
CA GLY A 170 -1.37 -8.34 1.62
C GLY A 170 -2.64 -9.16 1.81
N ALA A 171 -2.65 -10.43 1.36
CA ALA A 171 -3.77 -11.35 1.53
C ALA A 171 -3.27 -12.81 1.56
N TRP A 172 -2.91 -13.28 2.75
CA TRP A 172 -2.46 -14.66 2.96
C TRP A 172 -3.66 -15.58 3.12
N PRO A 173 -3.82 -16.60 2.27
CA PRO A 173 -4.97 -17.49 2.35
C PRO A 173 -4.94 -18.39 3.60
N ALA A 174 -6.11 -18.80 4.08
CA ALA A 174 -6.23 -19.73 5.21
C ALA A 174 -5.61 -21.10 4.90
N GLU A 175 -5.68 -21.52 3.63
CA GLU A 175 -5.08 -22.75 3.11
C GLU A 175 -4.07 -22.37 2.01
N PRO A 176 -2.81 -22.06 2.37
CA PRO A 176 -1.79 -21.67 1.40
C PRO A 176 -1.41 -22.87 0.53
N ASP A 177 -1.37 -22.66 -0.78
CA ASP A 177 -0.85 -23.64 -1.72
C ASP A 177 0.70 -23.71 -1.68
N LEU A 178 1.28 -24.63 -2.43
CA LEU A 178 2.73 -24.80 -2.49
C LEU A 178 3.42 -23.50 -2.94
N ALA A 179 2.86 -22.79 -3.93
CA ALA A 179 3.46 -21.57 -4.45
C ALA A 179 3.48 -20.47 -3.37
N ALA A 180 2.37 -20.29 -2.64
CA ALA A 180 2.30 -19.32 -1.56
C ALA A 180 3.37 -19.59 -0.49
N ARG A 181 3.54 -20.84 -0.05
CA ARG A 181 4.54 -21.21 0.94
C ARG A 181 5.98 -20.95 0.46
N CYS A 182 6.32 -21.37 -0.75
CA CYS A 182 7.65 -21.13 -1.32
C CYS A 182 7.93 -19.64 -1.52
N ASN A 183 6.92 -18.85 -1.88
CA ASN A 183 7.06 -17.42 -2.12
C ASN A 183 7.47 -16.61 -0.86
N LEU A 184 7.27 -17.14 0.35
CA LEU A 184 7.76 -16.48 1.58
C LEU A 184 9.28 -16.32 1.59
N ASP A 185 10.00 -17.34 1.10
CA ASP A 185 11.46 -17.30 1.01
C ASP A 185 11.95 -16.66 -0.30
N ASP A 186 11.19 -16.82 -1.39
CA ASP A 186 11.60 -16.35 -2.71
C ASP A 186 11.36 -14.85 -2.93
N LEU A 187 10.33 -14.25 -2.33
CA LEU A 187 10.03 -12.81 -2.47
C LEU A 187 11.21 -11.93 -2.05
N PRO A 188 11.86 -12.13 -0.89
CA PRO A 188 13.07 -11.38 -0.54
C PRO A 188 14.20 -11.55 -1.54
N LEU A 189 14.39 -12.75 -2.10
CA LEU A 189 15.45 -13.04 -3.05
C LEU A 189 15.25 -12.28 -4.37
N VAL A 190 14.04 -12.29 -4.93
CA VAL A 190 13.78 -11.67 -6.23
C VAL A 190 13.65 -10.16 -6.15
N THR A 191 13.27 -9.61 -4.99
CA THR A 191 13.10 -8.16 -4.80
C THR A 191 14.35 -7.48 -4.26
N GLY A 192 15.21 -8.22 -3.56
CA GLY A 192 16.33 -7.65 -2.79
C GLY A 192 15.87 -6.81 -1.59
N ALA A 193 14.61 -6.98 -1.15
CA ALA A 193 14.02 -6.27 -0.03
C ALA A 193 13.44 -7.26 0.99
N PRO A 194 13.42 -6.95 2.30
CA PRO A 194 12.92 -7.87 3.31
C PRO A 194 11.41 -8.12 3.18
N LEU A 195 10.96 -9.33 3.55
CA LEU A 195 9.55 -9.61 3.82
C LEU A 195 9.22 -9.03 5.21
N VAL A 196 8.49 -7.91 5.22
CA VAL A 196 8.20 -7.15 6.44
C VAL A 196 6.76 -7.33 6.93
N GLY A 197 6.04 -8.28 6.36
CA GLY A 197 4.71 -8.62 6.84
C GLY A 197 3.95 -9.60 5.98
N VAL A 198 2.98 -10.26 6.64
CA VAL A 198 1.99 -11.15 6.03
C VAL A 198 0.65 -10.89 6.68
N VAL A 199 -0.29 -10.37 5.90
CA VAL A 199 -1.63 -10.02 6.37
C VAL A 199 -2.60 -11.14 5.98
N PRO A 200 -3.36 -11.74 6.90
CA PRO A 200 -4.31 -12.80 6.56
C PRO A 200 -5.42 -12.30 5.64
N GLN A 201 -5.87 -13.16 4.74
CA GLN A 201 -7.03 -12.87 3.90
C GLN A 201 -8.30 -12.71 4.75
N GLY A 202 -9.17 -11.76 4.38
CA GLY A 202 -10.45 -11.56 5.03
C GLY A 202 -10.43 -10.63 6.26
N VAL A 203 -9.26 -10.23 6.78
CA VAL A 203 -9.19 -9.35 7.96
C VAL A 203 -9.75 -7.94 7.72
N GLY A 204 -9.92 -7.54 6.47
CA GLY A 204 -10.59 -6.27 6.13
C GLY A 204 -12.09 -6.24 6.49
N SER A 205 -12.69 -7.37 6.87
CA SER A 205 -14.07 -7.47 7.37
C SER A 205 -14.18 -7.43 8.90
N LEU A 206 -13.04 -7.36 9.61
CA LEU A 206 -13.03 -7.25 11.07
C LEU A 206 -13.56 -5.88 11.52
N ASP A 207 -14.13 -5.83 12.71
CA ASP A 207 -14.35 -4.55 13.37
C ASP A 207 -13.01 -3.91 13.79
N ARG A 208 -13.04 -2.62 14.10
CA ARG A 208 -11.83 -1.86 14.48
C ARG A 208 -11.11 -2.48 15.67
N ALA A 209 -11.80 -2.91 16.69
CA ALA A 209 -11.19 -3.42 17.91
C ALA A 209 -10.43 -4.71 17.63
N ALA A 210 -11.05 -5.65 16.90
CA ALA A 210 -10.42 -6.90 16.50
C ALA A 210 -9.25 -6.66 15.53
N PHE A 211 -9.40 -5.74 14.56
CA PHE A 211 -8.35 -5.42 13.60
C PHE A 211 -7.12 -4.84 14.30
N THR A 212 -7.30 -3.79 15.12
CA THR A 212 -6.19 -3.13 15.81
C THR A 212 -5.51 -4.05 16.83
N ALA A 213 -6.29 -4.90 17.51
CA ALA A 213 -5.76 -5.89 18.45
C ALA A 213 -4.94 -7.00 17.77
N ALA A 214 -5.05 -7.19 16.45
CA ALA A 214 -4.34 -8.25 15.72
C ALA A 214 -3.21 -7.70 14.82
N ALA A 215 -3.25 -6.44 14.40
CA ALA A 215 -2.38 -5.86 13.39
C ALA A 215 -0.88 -5.98 13.71
N TRP A 216 -0.49 -5.93 14.97
CA TRP A 216 0.90 -6.05 15.41
C TRP A 216 1.55 -7.41 15.07
N ARG A 217 0.75 -8.45 14.84
CA ARG A 217 1.23 -9.78 14.45
C ARG A 217 1.53 -9.90 12.96
N TRP A 218 1.04 -8.96 12.16
CA TRP A 218 1.10 -9.04 10.71
C TRP A 218 2.27 -8.29 10.09
N LEU A 219 2.80 -7.31 10.79
CA LEU A 219 3.85 -6.42 10.32
C LEU A 219 5.06 -6.47 11.27
N ASP A 220 6.25 -6.29 10.73
CA ASP A 220 7.50 -6.37 11.47
C ASP A 220 7.79 -5.11 12.31
N PRO A 221 8.84 -5.11 13.13
CA PRO A 221 9.20 -3.97 13.96
C PRO A 221 9.47 -2.67 13.20
N SER A 222 9.90 -2.70 11.93
CA SER A 222 10.11 -1.49 11.13
C SER A 222 8.81 -0.75 10.82
N LEU A 223 7.69 -1.46 10.89
CA LEU A 223 6.32 -0.96 10.71
C LEU A 223 5.53 -0.90 12.03
N GLY A 224 6.19 -1.13 13.15
CA GLY A 224 5.60 -1.04 14.50
C GLY A 224 4.94 -2.30 15.02
N GLY A 225 5.14 -3.44 14.38
CA GLY A 225 4.62 -4.74 14.80
C GLY A 225 5.69 -5.67 15.39
N GLU A 226 5.39 -6.97 15.39
CA GLU A 226 6.26 -8.03 15.92
C GLU A 226 6.39 -9.23 14.97
N PHE A 227 6.00 -9.11 13.72
CA PHE A 227 6.11 -10.17 12.73
C PHE A 227 7.57 -10.57 12.50
N ASP A 228 7.83 -11.87 12.54
CA ASP A 228 9.11 -12.47 12.15
C ASP A 228 8.89 -13.37 10.93
N ALA A 229 9.54 -13.04 9.81
CA ALA A 229 9.37 -13.76 8.55
C ALA A 229 9.84 -15.21 8.63
N LYS A 230 10.94 -15.49 9.35
CA LYS A 230 11.49 -16.85 9.48
C LYS A 230 10.58 -17.74 10.34
N GLU A 231 10.12 -17.19 11.46
CA GLU A 231 9.19 -17.90 12.34
C GLU A 231 7.86 -18.17 11.64
N PHE A 232 7.38 -17.20 10.85
CA PHE A 232 6.15 -17.37 10.08
C PHE A 232 6.31 -18.44 8.99
N ALA A 233 7.40 -18.41 8.19
CA ALA A 233 7.67 -19.40 7.15
C ALA A 233 7.78 -20.82 7.74
N ALA A 234 8.46 -20.98 8.89
CA ALA A 234 8.59 -22.28 9.56
C ALA A 234 7.24 -22.87 10.03
N ARG A 235 6.25 -22.03 10.31
CA ARG A 235 4.89 -22.47 10.69
C ARG A 235 3.97 -22.72 9.50
N ALA A 236 4.24 -22.05 8.38
CA ALA A 236 3.43 -22.15 7.16
C ALA A 236 3.84 -23.32 6.23
N GLY A 237 5.04 -23.86 6.40
CA GLY A 237 5.57 -25.04 5.67
C GLY A 237 5.08 -26.31 6.28
#